data_14e9c57cb4f57842940cd0f25c3b8bd7
#
_entry.id   14e9c57cb4f57842940cd0f25c3b8bd7
#
_cell.length_a   1.000
_cell.length_b   1.000
_cell.length_c   1.000
_cell.angle_alpha   90.00
_cell.angle_beta   90.00
_cell.angle_gamma   90.00
#
_symmetry.space_group_name_H-M   'P 1'
#
loop_
_entity.id
_entity.type
_entity.pdbx_description
1 polymer ?
#
loop_
_entity_poly.entity_id
_entity_poly.type
_entity_poly.pdbx_seq_one_letter_code
_entity_poly.pdbx_strand_id
1 'polypeptide(L)'
;MIGTIVSYLYNDGTIDAVTIAIIGQYAENVYFGKPCGLMDQIACSVGNLVHIDFADVKNPKVEKVAFDMNAYGYSLCITDTKGSHADLTADYAAIPTEMKAVASYFGKEVLLGLTIEDILSHAQELREKLGDRAVLRALHFLCEDVRVEEEIDALKAGNIDAFLQKVKESGDSSFKYLQNVYTSHDVMHQNVSLALAVSEIALAGGAGVARVHGGGFAGTIQAFVKNEAVSGYRAAMDRLFGADACKVLKIRKYGGMKVLA
;
A
#
# COMPACT_ATOMS: atom_id res chain seq x y z
N MET A 1 13.88 5.72 -12.44
CA MET A 1 15.30 5.55 -12.89
C MET A 1 15.52 6.09 -14.31
N ILE A 2 14.83 5.63 -15.36
CA ILE A 2 15.01 6.13 -16.74
C ILE A 2 14.84 7.65 -16.79
N GLY A 3 13.78 8.22 -16.24
CA GLY A 3 13.56 9.67 -16.19
C GLY A 3 14.71 10.44 -15.53
N THR A 4 15.29 9.90 -14.45
CA THR A 4 16.46 10.50 -13.80
C THR A 4 17.68 10.49 -14.73
N ILE A 5 17.93 9.36 -15.40
CA ILE A 5 19.05 9.26 -16.38
C ILE A 5 18.88 10.29 -17.49
N VAL A 6 17.69 10.37 -18.10
CA VAL A 6 17.39 11.31 -19.19
C VAL A 6 17.52 12.76 -18.70
N SER A 7 17.03 13.07 -17.48
CA SER A 7 17.21 14.40 -16.88
C SER A 7 18.69 14.79 -16.76
N TYR A 8 19.55 13.89 -16.30
CA TYR A 8 21.00 14.18 -16.22
C TYR A 8 21.68 14.29 -17.59
N LEU A 9 21.21 13.54 -18.59
CA LEU A 9 21.82 13.59 -19.92
C LEU A 9 21.45 14.84 -20.72
N TYR A 10 20.23 15.37 -20.52
CA TYR A 10 19.68 16.41 -21.37
C TYR A 10 19.29 17.71 -20.65
N ASN A 11 19.23 17.69 -19.31
CA ASN A 11 18.79 18.82 -18.49
C ASN A 11 19.65 19.01 -17.22
N ASP A 12 20.90 18.54 -17.24
CA ASP A 12 21.86 18.67 -16.12
C ASP A 12 21.31 18.20 -14.76
N GLY A 13 20.29 17.31 -14.77
CA GLY A 13 19.65 16.78 -13.56
C GLY A 13 18.81 17.80 -12.80
N THR A 14 18.35 18.87 -13.44
CA THR A 14 17.60 19.98 -12.80
C THR A 14 16.14 19.65 -12.55
N ILE A 15 15.59 18.58 -13.15
CA ILE A 15 14.20 18.18 -12.97
C ILE A 15 14.05 17.48 -11.60
N ASP A 16 13.13 17.96 -10.76
CA ASP A 16 12.89 17.40 -9.45
C ASP A 16 12.25 15.99 -9.50
N ALA A 17 12.35 15.26 -8.39
CA ALA A 17 11.95 13.86 -8.32
C ALA A 17 10.44 13.65 -8.53
N VAL A 18 9.58 14.59 -8.09
CA VAL A 18 8.13 14.49 -8.25
C VAL A 18 7.74 14.71 -9.70
N THR A 19 8.33 15.71 -10.36
CA THR A 19 8.15 15.96 -11.80
C THR A 19 8.59 14.76 -12.63
N ILE A 20 9.73 14.13 -12.30
CA ILE A 20 10.17 12.88 -12.94
C ILE A 20 9.15 11.76 -12.78
N ALA A 21 8.53 11.64 -11.61
CA ALA A 21 7.48 10.64 -11.34
C ALA A 21 6.24 10.89 -12.19
N ILE A 22 5.78 12.15 -12.29
CA ILE A 22 4.63 12.55 -13.11
C ILE A 22 4.90 12.25 -14.59
N ILE A 23 6.09 12.57 -15.09
CA ILE A 23 6.49 12.23 -16.48
C ILE A 23 6.46 10.71 -16.70
N GLY A 24 6.95 9.93 -15.72
CA GLY A 24 6.91 8.46 -15.78
C GLY A 24 5.49 7.91 -15.85
N GLN A 25 4.58 8.40 -15.01
CA GLN A 25 3.16 8.03 -15.05
C GLN A 25 2.52 8.41 -16.39
N TYR A 26 2.76 9.61 -16.87
CA TYR A 26 2.25 10.06 -18.18
C TYR A 26 2.71 9.12 -19.31
N ALA A 27 3.97 8.73 -19.29
CA ALA A 27 4.50 7.80 -20.28
C ALA A 27 3.80 6.44 -20.24
N GLU A 28 3.56 5.87 -19.05
CA GLU A 28 2.82 4.61 -18.89
C GLU A 28 1.36 4.74 -19.35
N ASN A 29 0.67 5.78 -18.92
CA ASN A 29 -0.75 5.95 -19.19
C ASN A 29 -1.04 6.29 -20.67
N VAL A 30 -0.23 7.17 -21.27
CA VAL A 30 -0.51 7.72 -22.61
C VAL A 30 0.18 6.93 -23.72
N TYR A 31 1.47 6.61 -23.55
CA TYR A 31 2.24 5.92 -24.61
C TYR A 31 2.10 4.40 -24.55
N PHE A 32 2.08 3.82 -23.36
CA PHE A 32 1.91 2.37 -23.20
C PHE A 32 0.44 1.95 -23.02
N GLY A 33 -0.47 2.91 -22.78
CA GLY A 33 -1.89 2.63 -22.60
C GLY A 33 -2.19 1.81 -21.35
N LYS A 34 -1.29 1.79 -20.36
CA LYS A 34 -1.45 1.07 -19.10
C LYS A 34 -1.86 2.05 -17.99
N PRO A 35 -3.14 2.08 -17.58
CA PRO A 35 -3.55 2.94 -16.48
C PRO A 35 -2.84 2.58 -15.19
N CYS A 36 -2.14 3.55 -14.59
CA CYS A 36 -1.51 3.39 -13.29
C CYS A 36 -1.66 4.65 -12.44
N GLY A 37 -1.61 4.48 -11.11
CA GLY A 37 -1.52 5.58 -10.16
C GLY A 37 -0.12 6.23 -10.17
N LEU A 38 0.05 7.27 -9.36
CA LEU A 38 1.32 8.03 -9.28
C LEU A 38 2.18 7.62 -8.07
N MET A 39 1.63 6.84 -7.14
CA MET A 39 2.29 6.51 -5.87
C MET A 39 3.63 5.81 -6.05
N ASP A 40 3.68 4.77 -6.87
CA ASP A 40 4.89 3.97 -7.07
C ASP A 40 6.02 4.79 -7.73
N GLN A 41 5.65 5.62 -8.70
CA GLN A 41 6.61 6.49 -9.39
C GLN A 41 7.20 7.53 -8.43
N ILE A 42 6.37 8.14 -7.55
CA ILE A 42 6.85 9.08 -6.52
C ILE A 42 7.76 8.35 -5.53
N ALA A 43 7.34 7.24 -4.96
CA ALA A 43 8.14 6.48 -4.01
C ALA A 43 9.51 6.07 -4.58
N CYS A 44 9.54 5.61 -5.83
CA CYS A 44 10.78 5.24 -6.51
C CYS A 44 11.68 6.45 -6.82
N SER A 45 11.11 7.60 -7.16
CA SER A 45 11.87 8.79 -7.53
C SER A 45 12.41 9.53 -6.31
N VAL A 46 11.63 9.63 -5.24
CA VAL A 46 11.99 10.36 -4.01
C VAL A 46 12.86 9.53 -3.08
N GLY A 47 12.55 8.23 -2.93
CA GLY A 47 13.22 7.32 -1.99
C GLY A 47 12.88 7.61 -0.52
N ASN A 48 13.32 6.74 0.37
CA ASN A 48 12.95 6.68 1.77
C ASN A 48 11.46 6.33 1.96
N LEU A 49 10.89 6.58 3.15
CA LEU A 49 9.44 6.63 3.34
C LEU A 49 8.92 7.97 2.84
N VAL A 50 7.77 7.96 2.21
CA VAL A 50 7.12 9.16 1.70
C VAL A 50 5.67 9.19 2.12
N HIS A 51 5.21 10.34 2.57
CA HIS A 51 3.81 10.68 2.74
C HIS A 51 3.36 11.43 1.49
N ILE A 52 2.26 11.02 0.89
CA ILE A 52 1.76 11.61 -0.35
C ILE A 52 0.29 11.96 -0.16
N ASP A 53 -0.02 13.27 -0.16
CA ASP A 53 -1.39 13.76 -0.17
C ASP A 53 -1.84 13.99 -1.62
N PHE A 54 -2.84 13.22 -2.06
CA PHE A 54 -3.45 13.29 -3.38
C PHE A 54 -4.75 14.11 -3.42
N ALA A 55 -5.01 14.97 -2.45
CA ALA A 55 -6.19 15.85 -2.48
C ALA A 55 -6.22 16.70 -3.76
N ASP A 56 -5.07 17.14 -4.25
CA ASP A 56 -4.89 17.62 -5.63
C ASP A 56 -4.01 16.63 -6.40
N VAL A 57 -4.65 15.79 -7.22
CA VAL A 57 -3.95 14.76 -8.01
C VAL A 57 -2.95 15.35 -9.02
N LYS A 58 -3.17 16.60 -9.47
CA LYS A 58 -2.27 17.27 -10.41
C LYS A 58 -1.04 17.86 -9.72
N ASN A 59 -1.17 18.21 -8.44
CA ASN A 59 -0.11 18.79 -7.63
C ASN A 59 -0.03 18.08 -6.28
N PRO A 60 0.37 16.78 -6.24
CA PRO A 60 0.43 16.02 -5.00
C PRO A 60 1.43 16.64 -4.04
N LYS A 61 1.06 16.72 -2.76
CA LYS A 61 2.01 17.11 -1.72
C LYS A 61 2.80 15.88 -1.29
N VAL A 62 4.12 15.96 -1.38
CA VAL A 62 5.02 14.84 -1.08
C VAL A 62 5.94 15.25 0.06
N GLU A 63 5.83 14.56 1.17
CA GLU A 63 6.71 14.72 2.32
C GLU A 63 7.60 13.49 2.47
N LYS A 64 8.92 13.71 2.55
CA LYS A 64 9.89 12.65 2.81
C LYS A 64 10.07 12.46 4.30
N VAL A 65 9.80 11.25 4.78
CA VAL A 65 9.95 10.87 6.18
C VAL A 65 11.30 10.17 6.39
N ALA A 66 12.21 10.84 7.08
CA ALA A 66 13.52 10.29 7.40
C ALA A 66 13.40 9.29 8.55
N PHE A 67 13.27 8.00 8.22
CA PHE A 67 13.13 6.92 9.18
C PHE A 67 13.96 5.71 8.75
N ASP A 68 14.72 5.14 9.67
CA ASP A 68 15.47 3.90 9.48
C ASP A 68 14.91 2.79 10.37
N MET A 69 14.10 1.93 9.81
CA MET A 69 13.47 0.80 10.48
C MET A 69 14.50 -0.09 11.23
N ASN A 70 15.69 -0.29 10.65
CA ASN A 70 16.73 -1.13 11.26
C ASN A 70 17.29 -0.51 12.54
N ALA A 71 17.33 0.82 12.64
CA ALA A 71 17.78 1.49 13.87
C ALA A 71 16.83 1.24 15.06
N TYR A 72 15.58 0.87 14.77
CA TYR A 72 14.58 0.48 15.78
C TYR A 72 14.48 -1.04 15.96
N GLY A 73 15.41 -1.80 15.40
CA GLY A 73 15.46 -3.26 15.59
C GLY A 73 14.48 -4.05 14.71
N TYR A 74 13.94 -3.46 13.64
CA TYR A 74 13.01 -4.12 12.72
C TYR A 74 13.56 -4.17 11.29
N SER A 75 13.15 -5.20 10.56
CA SER A 75 13.39 -5.37 9.13
C SER A 75 12.09 -5.45 8.36
N LEU A 76 12.07 -4.91 7.15
CA LEU A 76 10.96 -5.09 6.21
C LEU A 76 11.15 -6.41 5.45
N CYS A 77 10.17 -7.27 5.54
CA CYS A 77 10.09 -8.52 4.78
C CYS A 77 8.96 -8.44 3.76
N ILE A 78 9.23 -8.79 2.52
CA ILE A 78 8.21 -8.94 1.47
C ILE A 78 8.16 -10.41 1.08
N THR A 79 6.99 -11.01 1.18
CA THR A 79 6.76 -12.41 0.77
C THR A 79 5.93 -12.47 -0.49
N ASP A 80 6.47 -13.08 -1.54
CA ASP A 80 5.74 -13.45 -2.74
C ASP A 80 4.91 -14.71 -2.47
N THR A 81 3.59 -14.55 -2.45
CA THR A 81 2.66 -15.65 -2.13
C THR A 81 2.41 -16.59 -3.31
N LYS A 82 3.05 -16.36 -4.45
CA LYS A 82 2.90 -17.15 -5.69
C LYS A 82 1.46 -17.19 -6.24
N GLY A 83 0.61 -16.26 -5.79
CA GLY A 83 -0.74 -16.10 -6.33
C GLY A 83 -0.70 -15.52 -7.75
N SER A 84 -1.57 -16.01 -8.62
CA SER A 84 -1.73 -15.48 -9.97
C SER A 84 -2.58 -14.21 -9.95
N HIS A 85 -2.21 -13.23 -10.75
CA HIS A 85 -3.02 -12.03 -11.03
C HIS A 85 -3.97 -12.24 -12.24
N ALA A 86 -3.94 -13.42 -12.85
CA ALA A 86 -4.85 -13.75 -13.94
C ALA A 86 -6.30 -13.73 -13.43
N ASP A 87 -7.20 -13.19 -14.25
CA ASP A 87 -8.65 -13.13 -13.97
C ASP A 87 -9.09 -12.28 -12.77
N LEU A 88 -8.19 -11.47 -12.17
CA LEU A 88 -8.51 -10.57 -11.04
C LEU A 88 -8.88 -9.14 -11.46
N THR A 89 -8.93 -8.85 -12.75
CA THR A 89 -9.21 -7.49 -13.27
C THR A 89 -10.54 -6.94 -12.76
N ALA A 90 -11.56 -7.80 -12.67
CA ALA A 90 -12.88 -7.41 -12.17
C ALA A 90 -12.85 -7.07 -10.67
N ASP A 91 -12.09 -7.84 -9.86
CA ASP A 91 -11.95 -7.59 -8.42
C ASP A 91 -11.23 -6.26 -8.16
N TYR A 92 -10.14 -5.97 -8.89
CA TYR A 92 -9.44 -4.69 -8.81
C TYR A 92 -10.33 -3.51 -9.24
N ALA A 93 -11.06 -3.65 -10.34
CA ALA A 93 -11.95 -2.60 -10.84
C ALA A 93 -13.14 -2.34 -9.91
N ALA A 94 -13.62 -3.35 -9.19
CA ALA A 94 -14.73 -3.23 -8.26
C ALA A 94 -14.42 -2.28 -7.09
N ILE A 95 -13.18 -2.21 -6.60
CA ILE A 95 -12.81 -1.34 -5.48
C ILE A 95 -13.12 0.14 -5.78
N PRO A 96 -12.49 0.78 -6.78
CA PRO A 96 -12.78 2.18 -7.07
C PRO A 96 -14.20 2.40 -7.57
N THR A 97 -14.81 1.44 -8.28
CA THR A 97 -16.19 1.54 -8.76
C THR A 97 -17.18 1.64 -7.60
N GLU A 98 -17.06 0.78 -6.60
CA GLU A 98 -17.93 0.79 -5.43
C GLU A 98 -17.72 2.02 -4.56
N MET A 99 -16.46 2.45 -4.34
CA MET A 99 -16.16 3.69 -3.61
C MET A 99 -16.75 4.92 -4.32
N LYS A 100 -16.63 5.01 -5.64
CA LYS A 100 -17.23 6.10 -6.42
C LYS A 100 -18.75 6.06 -6.41
N ALA A 101 -19.36 4.88 -6.39
CA ALA A 101 -20.81 4.77 -6.26
C ALA A 101 -21.31 5.35 -4.93
N VAL A 102 -20.59 5.09 -3.82
CA VAL A 102 -20.91 5.73 -2.53
C VAL A 102 -20.69 7.24 -2.59
N ALA A 103 -19.58 7.72 -3.14
CA ALA A 103 -19.33 9.15 -3.30
C ALA A 103 -20.44 9.84 -4.13
N SER A 104 -20.87 9.21 -5.22
CA SER A 104 -21.94 9.71 -6.10
C SER A 104 -23.30 9.82 -5.40
N TYR A 105 -23.60 8.94 -4.45
CA TYR A 105 -24.78 9.06 -3.60
C TYR A 105 -24.82 10.41 -2.85
N PHE A 106 -23.68 10.93 -2.44
CA PHE A 106 -23.51 12.25 -1.81
C PHE A 106 -23.23 13.38 -2.80
N GLY A 107 -23.40 13.16 -4.11
CA GLY A 107 -23.16 14.17 -5.15
C GLY A 107 -21.67 14.50 -5.37
N LYS A 108 -20.76 13.58 -5.00
CA LYS A 108 -19.31 13.76 -5.14
C LYS A 108 -18.72 12.76 -6.14
N GLU A 109 -17.58 13.10 -6.74
CA GLU A 109 -16.85 12.20 -7.64
C GLU A 109 -16.01 11.16 -6.87
N VAL A 110 -15.52 11.54 -5.70
CA VAL A 110 -14.69 10.72 -4.80
C VAL A 110 -15.09 10.92 -3.35
N LEU A 111 -14.63 10.05 -2.45
CA LEU A 111 -14.98 10.09 -1.02
C LEU A 111 -14.35 11.27 -0.25
N LEU A 112 -13.44 12.00 -0.86
CA LEU A 112 -12.77 13.14 -0.23
C LEU A 112 -13.78 14.14 0.35
N GLY A 113 -13.57 14.48 1.64
CA GLY A 113 -14.43 15.40 2.39
C GLY A 113 -15.78 14.83 2.81
N LEU A 114 -15.97 13.50 2.75
CA LEU A 114 -16.98 12.78 3.51
C LEU A 114 -16.39 12.33 4.84
N THR A 115 -17.26 12.12 5.81
CA THR A 115 -16.91 11.61 7.13
C THR A 115 -17.47 10.21 7.36
N ILE A 116 -16.96 9.50 8.37
CA ILE A 116 -17.52 8.20 8.79
C ILE A 116 -19.00 8.37 9.20
N GLU A 117 -19.33 9.48 9.87
CA GLU A 117 -20.72 9.77 10.28
C GLU A 117 -21.65 9.98 9.08
N ASP A 118 -21.18 10.62 7.99
CA ASP A 118 -21.97 10.73 6.75
C ASP A 118 -22.36 9.35 6.22
N ILE A 119 -21.42 8.40 6.22
CA ILE A 119 -21.68 7.03 5.77
C ILE A 119 -22.63 6.31 6.73
N LEU A 120 -22.39 6.38 8.04
CA LEU A 120 -23.16 5.63 9.04
C LEU A 120 -24.59 6.14 9.16
N SER A 121 -24.82 7.45 9.07
CA SER A 121 -26.17 8.03 9.13
C SER A 121 -27.04 7.66 7.91
N HIS A 122 -26.42 7.28 6.79
CA HIS A 122 -27.11 6.82 5.57
C HIS A 122 -26.92 5.32 5.29
N ALA A 123 -26.37 4.57 6.27
CA ALA A 123 -25.95 3.19 6.06
C ALA A 123 -27.07 2.27 5.55
N GLN A 124 -28.32 2.41 6.07
CA GLN A 124 -29.41 1.57 5.62
C GLN A 124 -29.71 1.79 4.14
N GLU A 125 -29.82 3.04 3.70
CA GLU A 125 -30.14 3.37 2.32
C GLU A 125 -28.98 3.01 1.37
N LEU A 126 -27.74 3.24 1.79
CA LEU A 126 -26.54 2.85 1.03
C LEU A 126 -26.49 1.33 0.82
N ARG A 127 -26.77 0.55 1.86
CA ARG A 127 -26.81 -0.92 1.79
C ARG A 127 -27.87 -1.43 0.82
N GLU A 128 -29.06 -0.85 0.89
CA GLU A 128 -30.17 -1.21 0.00
C GLU A 128 -29.87 -0.91 -1.47
N LYS A 129 -29.21 0.22 -1.75
CA LYS A 129 -28.91 0.67 -3.11
C LYS A 129 -27.61 0.11 -3.70
N LEU A 130 -26.55 0.00 -2.90
CA LEU A 130 -25.19 -0.26 -3.35
C LEU A 130 -24.59 -1.56 -2.78
N GLY A 131 -25.24 -2.15 -1.77
CA GLY A 131 -24.78 -3.34 -1.09
C GLY A 131 -23.77 -3.07 0.04
N ASP A 132 -23.61 -4.06 0.93
CA ASP A 132 -22.79 -3.96 2.13
C ASP A 132 -21.29 -3.72 1.79
N ARG A 133 -20.78 -4.35 0.72
CA ARG A 133 -19.36 -4.25 0.36
C ARG A 133 -18.96 -2.84 -0.07
N ALA A 134 -19.81 -2.11 -0.77
CA ALA A 134 -19.56 -0.73 -1.14
C ALA A 134 -19.45 0.17 0.10
N VAL A 135 -20.32 -0.03 1.08
CA VAL A 135 -20.28 0.70 2.36
C VAL A 135 -19.00 0.35 3.14
N LEU A 136 -18.64 -0.93 3.23
CA LEU A 136 -17.41 -1.37 3.92
C LEU A 136 -16.16 -0.75 3.26
N ARG A 137 -16.08 -0.71 1.93
CA ARG A 137 -14.97 -0.10 1.19
C ARG A 137 -14.88 1.40 1.42
N ALA A 138 -16.01 2.10 1.47
CA ALA A 138 -16.02 3.53 1.81
C ALA A 138 -15.53 3.79 3.23
N LEU A 139 -15.99 3.00 4.21
CA LEU A 139 -15.51 3.07 5.60
C LEU A 139 -14.02 2.75 5.70
N HIS A 140 -13.52 1.74 4.95
CA HIS A 140 -12.09 1.46 4.87
C HIS A 140 -11.31 2.70 4.47
N PHE A 141 -11.69 3.32 3.34
CA PHE A 141 -10.99 4.49 2.80
C PHE A 141 -10.92 5.64 3.83
N LEU A 142 -12.06 5.99 4.43
CA LEU A 142 -12.12 7.08 5.41
C LEU A 142 -11.32 6.77 6.70
N CYS A 143 -11.28 5.52 7.13
CA CYS A 143 -10.45 5.11 8.26
C CYS A 143 -8.96 5.08 7.90
N GLU A 144 -8.60 4.70 6.67
CA GLU A 144 -7.21 4.70 6.21
C GLU A 144 -6.65 6.12 6.10
N ASP A 145 -7.45 7.08 5.62
CA ASP A 145 -7.05 8.47 5.51
C ASP A 145 -6.59 9.04 6.87
N VAL A 146 -7.36 8.78 7.93
CA VAL A 146 -6.97 9.12 9.30
C VAL A 146 -5.73 8.34 9.76
N ARG A 147 -5.68 7.05 9.47
CA ARG A 147 -4.61 6.16 9.93
C ARG A 147 -3.25 6.51 9.33
N VAL A 148 -3.23 6.95 8.07
CA VAL A 148 -1.99 7.39 7.41
C VAL A 148 -1.38 8.59 8.13
N GLU A 149 -2.20 9.56 8.56
CA GLU A 149 -1.70 10.69 9.36
C GLU A 149 -1.13 10.23 10.72
N GLU A 150 -1.82 9.30 11.38
CA GLU A 150 -1.34 8.74 12.66
C GLU A 150 -0.04 7.92 12.47
N GLU A 151 0.13 7.21 11.35
CA GLU A 151 1.38 6.51 11.00
C GLU A 151 2.53 7.50 10.81
N ILE A 152 2.30 8.60 10.10
CA ILE A 152 3.30 9.64 9.88
C ILE A 152 3.70 10.32 11.18
N ASP A 153 2.74 10.66 12.03
CA ASP A 153 3.00 11.27 13.34
C ASP A 153 3.81 10.32 14.23
N ALA A 154 3.49 9.03 14.24
CA ALA A 154 4.25 8.02 14.98
C ALA A 154 5.70 7.91 14.47
N LEU A 155 5.91 7.90 13.15
CA LEU A 155 7.25 7.87 12.55
C LEU A 155 8.06 9.13 12.88
N LYS A 156 7.45 10.33 12.78
CA LYS A 156 8.10 11.60 13.14
C LYS A 156 8.48 11.66 14.62
N ALA A 157 7.65 11.08 15.47
CA ALA A 157 7.92 10.98 16.91
C ALA A 157 8.93 9.86 17.26
N GLY A 158 9.37 9.03 16.31
CA GLY A 158 10.21 7.85 16.56
C GLY A 158 9.50 6.75 17.36
N ASN A 159 8.16 6.76 17.38
CA ASN A 159 7.35 5.77 18.11
C ASN A 159 7.03 4.59 17.21
N ILE A 160 7.97 3.63 17.14
CA ILE A 160 7.83 2.44 16.28
C ILE A 160 6.63 1.56 16.68
N ASP A 161 6.33 1.46 17.97
CA ASP A 161 5.23 0.59 18.44
C ASP A 161 3.88 1.15 18.00
N ALA A 162 3.68 2.47 18.09
CA ALA A 162 2.48 3.13 17.59
C ALA A 162 2.35 2.96 16.06
N PHE A 163 3.44 3.15 15.30
CA PHE A 163 3.45 2.91 13.87
C PHE A 163 3.04 1.47 13.52
N LEU A 164 3.68 0.48 14.15
CA LEU A 164 3.37 -0.94 13.90
C LEU A 164 1.94 -1.32 14.28
N GLN A 165 1.40 -0.71 15.34
CA GLN A 165 0.00 -0.87 15.70
C GLN A 165 -0.93 -0.37 14.58
N LYS A 166 -0.63 0.80 13.99
CA LYS A 166 -1.41 1.34 12.86
C LYS A 166 -1.27 0.48 11.60
N VAL A 167 -0.09 -0.02 11.30
CA VAL A 167 0.13 -0.99 10.21
C VAL A 167 -0.74 -2.24 10.39
N LYS A 168 -0.83 -2.76 11.62
CA LYS A 168 -1.70 -3.90 11.93
C LYS A 168 -3.17 -3.56 11.74
N GLU A 169 -3.63 -2.43 12.26
CA GLU A 169 -5.01 -1.95 12.10
C GLU A 169 -5.39 -1.76 10.62
N SER A 170 -4.46 -1.25 9.80
CA SER A 170 -4.60 -1.13 8.36
C SER A 170 -4.73 -2.49 7.67
N GLY A 171 -3.93 -3.48 8.09
CA GLY A 171 -4.05 -4.86 7.61
C GLY A 171 -5.40 -5.49 7.97
N ASP A 172 -5.86 -5.32 9.19
CA ASP A 172 -7.16 -5.79 9.67
C ASP A 172 -8.31 -5.13 8.89
N SER A 173 -8.19 -3.83 8.63
CA SER A 173 -9.17 -3.07 7.84
C SER A 173 -9.18 -3.51 6.38
N SER A 174 -8.02 -3.76 5.78
CA SER A 174 -7.90 -4.33 4.43
C SER A 174 -8.62 -5.67 4.33
N PHE A 175 -8.42 -6.55 5.31
CA PHE A 175 -9.08 -7.86 5.35
C PHE A 175 -10.60 -7.74 5.54
N LYS A 176 -11.04 -6.99 6.54
CA LYS A 176 -12.45 -6.95 6.97
C LYS A 176 -13.32 -6.04 6.12
N TYR A 177 -12.80 -4.86 5.73
CA TYR A 177 -13.56 -3.79 5.11
C TYR A 177 -13.30 -3.68 3.62
N LEU A 178 -12.03 -3.53 3.20
CA LEU A 178 -11.68 -3.44 1.78
C LEU A 178 -11.90 -4.76 1.04
N GLN A 179 -11.66 -5.88 1.73
CA GLN A 179 -11.80 -7.24 1.21
C GLN A 179 -10.97 -7.45 -0.06
N ASN A 180 -9.68 -7.10 0.04
CA ASN A 180 -8.72 -7.23 -1.05
C ASN A 180 -7.65 -8.29 -0.81
N VAL A 181 -7.89 -9.26 0.09
CA VAL A 181 -6.92 -10.32 0.42
C VAL A 181 -7.23 -11.65 -0.26
N TYR A 182 -8.44 -11.82 -0.77
CA TYR A 182 -8.88 -12.98 -1.55
C TYR A 182 -10.01 -12.58 -2.51
N THR A 183 -10.20 -13.38 -3.56
CA THR A 183 -11.39 -13.28 -4.41
C THR A 183 -12.46 -14.28 -3.98
N SER A 184 -13.73 -13.90 -4.08
CA SER A 184 -14.85 -14.81 -3.84
C SER A 184 -15.07 -15.82 -4.97
N HIS A 185 -14.40 -15.65 -6.10
CA HIS A 185 -14.54 -16.49 -7.28
C HIS A 185 -13.65 -17.73 -7.24
N ASP A 186 -12.56 -17.69 -6.46
CA ASP A 186 -11.63 -18.81 -6.30
C ASP A 186 -11.36 -19.06 -4.80
N VAL A 187 -12.13 -20.00 -4.25
CA VAL A 187 -11.99 -20.40 -2.84
C VAL A 187 -10.83 -21.36 -2.60
N MET A 188 -10.26 -21.93 -3.65
CA MET A 188 -9.15 -22.88 -3.55
C MET A 188 -7.79 -22.20 -3.45
N HIS A 189 -7.66 -20.98 -3.99
CA HIS A 189 -6.40 -20.26 -4.05
C HIS A 189 -6.49 -18.94 -3.29
N GLN A 190 -6.31 -18.99 -1.97
CA GLN A 190 -6.32 -17.85 -1.07
C GLN A 190 -4.92 -17.58 -0.49
N ASN A 191 -3.94 -17.44 -1.36
CA ASN A 191 -2.52 -17.39 -1.00
C ASN A 191 -2.18 -16.24 -0.05
N VAL A 192 -2.74 -15.04 -0.28
CA VAL A 192 -2.53 -13.87 0.57
C VAL A 192 -3.12 -14.09 1.97
N SER A 193 -4.36 -14.60 2.06
CA SER A 193 -4.99 -14.91 3.36
C SER A 193 -4.19 -15.94 4.15
N LEU A 194 -3.71 -17.01 3.46
CA LEU A 194 -2.88 -18.04 4.07
C LEU A 194 -1.54 -17.46 4.56
N ALA A 195 -0.90 -16.60 3.77
CA ALA A 195 0.34 -15.94 4.14
C ALA A 195 0.16 -15.04 5.38
N LEU A 196 -0.93 -14.29 5.45
CA LEU A 196 -1.25 -13.44 6.61
C LEU A 196 -1.50 -14.27 7.86
N ALA A 197 -2.29 -15.34 7.77
CA ALA A 197 -2.55 -16.24 8.91
C ALA A 197 -1.27 -16.88 9.45
N VAL A 198 -0.40 -17.38 8.57
CA VAL A 198 0.90 -17.95 8.99
C VAL A 198 1.84 -16.86 9.54
N SER A 199 1.77 -15.63 9.00
CA SER A 199 2.53 -14.49 9.54
C SER A 199 2.09 -14.16 10.97
N GLU A 200 0.80 -14.11 11.27
CA GLU A 200 0.30 -13.86 12.63
C GLU A 200 0.81 -14.92 13.62
N ILE A 201 0.80 -16.20 13.21
CA ILE A 201 1.32 -17.30 14.03
C ILE A 201 2.83 -17.15 14.25
N ALA A 202 3.59 -16.87 13.17
CA ALA A 202 5.05 -16.77 13.24
C ALA A 202 5.55 -15.52 13.97
N LEU A 203 4.74 -14.46 14.00
CA LEU A 203 5.05 -13.18 14.65
C LEU A 203 4.36 -13.00 16.01
N ALA A 204 3.76 -14.07 16.53
CA ALA A 204 3.13 -14.05 17.85
C ALA A 204 4.11 -13.59 18.94
N GLY A 205 3.57 -13.03 20.04
CA GLY A 205 4.41 -12.53 21.14
C GLY A 205 5.10 -11.19 20.82
N GLY A 206 4.64 -10.46 19.83
CA GLY A 206 5.16 -9.12 19.49
C GLY A 206 6.45 -9.17 18.66
N ALA A 207 6.69 -10.26 17.93
CA ALA A 207 7.84 -10.39 17.04
C ALA A 207 7.72 -9.55 15.74
N GLY A 208 6.54 -9.01 15.48
CA GLY A 208 6.29 -8.16 14.31
C GLY A 208 4.82 -8.07 13.93
N VAL A 209 4.56 -7.43 12.80
CA VAL A 209 3.22 -7.29 12.21
C VAL A 209 3.29 -7.51 10.71
N ALA A 210 2.19 -7.99 10.13
CA ALA A 210 2.09 -8.22 8.68
C ALA A 210 0.77 -7.67 8.14
N ARG A 211 0.79 -7.30 6.86
CA ARG A 211 -0.41 -6.90 6.11
C ARG A 211 -0.27 -7.24 4.63
N VAL A 212 -1.37 -7.20 3.91
CA VAL A 212 -1.36 -7.24 2.45
C VAL A 212 -0.53 -6.08 1.89
N HIS A 213 0.21 -6.33 0.81
CA HIS A 213 1.04 -5.33 0.14
C HIS A 213 0.48 -5.04 -1.25
N GLY A 214 0.35 -3.74 -1.57
CA GLY A 214 -0.21 -3.28 -2.84
C GLY A 214 -1.71 -3.51 -2.96
N GLY A 215 -2.18 -3.77 -4.18
CA GLY A 215 -3.60 -3.92 -4.49
C GLY A 215 -4.29 -5.14 -3.88
N GLY A 216 -3.54 -6.12 -3.45
CA GLY A 216 -4.08 -7.34 -2.84
C GLY A 216 -4.56 -8.39 -3.84
N PHE A 217 -5.52 -9.21 -3.42
CA PHE A 217 -6.09 -10.39 -4.09
C PHE A 217 -5.08 -11.49 -4.42
N ALA A 218 -3.88 -11.12 -4.88
CA ALA A 218 -2.74 -11.98 -5.16
C ALA A 218 -1.42 -11.22 -4.88
N GLY A 219 -0.29 -11.79 -5.26
CA GLY A 219 1.02 -11.15 -5.21
C GLY A 219 1.68 -11.25 -3.85
N THR A 220 1.85 -10.15 -3.15
CA THR A 220 2.74 -10.09 -1.98
C THR A 220 2.05 -9.64 -0.70
N ILE A 221 2.64 -10.06 0.42
CA ILE A 221 2.41 -9.45 1.74
C ILE A 221 3.68 -8.73 2.20
N GLN A 222 3.53 -7.75 3.07
CA GLN A 222 4.65 -7.11 3.78
C GLN A 222 4.56 -7.41 5.26
N ALA A 223 5.73 -7.56 5.89
CA ALA A 223 5.85 -7.72 7.34
C ALA A 223 6.99 -6.86 7.88
N PHE A 224 6.76 -6.24 9.02
CA PHE A 224 7.77 -5.58 9.82
C PHE A 224 8.14 -6.52 10.95
N VAL A 225 9.34 -7.08 10.90
CA VAL A 225 9.78 -8.20 11.74
C VAL A 225 10.96 -7.78 12.60
N LYS A 226 10.92 -8.07 13.90
CA LYS A 226 12.10 -7.86 14.77
C LYS A 226 13.30 -8.58 14.20
N ASN A 227 14.46 -7.94 14.19
CA ASN A 227 15.67 -8.46 13.55
C ASN A 227 16.04 -9.86 14.03
N GLU A 228 15.82 -10.16 15.31
CA GLU A 228 16.05 -11.48 15.94
C GLU A 228 15.09 -12.57 15.43
N ALA A 229 13.88 -12.19 14.99
CA ALA A 229 12.84 -13.11 14.50
C ALA A 229 12.90 -13.33 12.97
N VAL A 230 13.67 -12.54 12.23
CA VAL A 230 13.69 -12.55 10.75
C VAL A 230 14.01 -13.92 10.18
N SER A 231 14.99 -14.65 10.76
CA SER A 231 15.38 -15.97 10.23
C SER A 231 14.25 -16.98 10.36
N GLY A 232 13.56 -17.00 11.50
CA GLY A 232 12.42 -17.88 11.75
C GLY A 232 11.21 -17.54 10.88
N TYR A 233 10.90 -16.25 10.75
CA TYR A 233 9.83 -15.77 9.90
C TYR A 233 10.07 -16.12 8.42
N ARG A 234 11.28 -15.84 7.91
CA ARG A 234 11.67 -16.20 6.54
C ARG A 234 11.53 -17.70 6.30
N ALA A 235 12.02 -18.54 7.22
CA ALA A 235 11.93 -19.99 7.11
C ALA A 235 10.45 -20.48 7.07
N ALA A 236 9.56 -19.84 7.82
CA ALA A 236 8.12 -20.15 7.79
C ALA A 236 7.51 -19.81 6.44
N MET A 237 7.80 -18.64 5.88
CA MET A 237 7.29 -18.22 4.57
C MET A 237 7.88 -19.03 3.42
N ASP A 238 9.19 -19.29 3.44
CA ASP A 238 9.86 -20.09 2.41
C ASP A 238 9.38 -21.55 2.41
N ARG A 239 9.04 -22.10 3.59
CA ARG A 239 8.43 -23.43 3.68
C ARG A 239 7.04 -23.47 3.04
N LEU A 240 6.28 -22.36 3.11
CA LEU A 240 4.93 -22.28 2.59
C LEU A 240 4.90 -22.04 1.08
N PHE A 241 5.76 -21.14 0.59
CA PHE A 241 5.71 -20.64 -0.79
C PHE A 241 6.93 -21.00 -1.64
N GLY A 242 7.84 -21.76 -1.10
CA GLY A 242 9.08 -22.17 -1.77
C GLY A 242 10.28 -21.31 -1.43
N ALA A 243 11.45 -21.83 -1.74
CA ALA A 243 12.72 -21.17 -1.43
C ALA A 243 12.76 -19.73 -1.97
N ASP A 244 13.29 -18.83 -1.15
CA ASP A 244 13.42 -17.39 -1.48
C ASP A 244 12.09 -16.64 -1.71
N ALA A 245 10.95 -17.18 -1.31
CA ALA A 245 9.68 -16.48 -1.38
C ALA A 245 9.68 -15.21 -0.49
N CYS A 246 10.32 -15.27 0.67
CA CYS A 246 10.45 -14.14 1.57
C CYS A 246 11.79 -13.42 1.36
N LYS A 247 11.72 -12.14 1.01
CA LYS A 247 12.88 -11.26 0.83
C LYS A 247 12.96 -10.25 1.97
N VAL A 248 14.13 -10.13 2.57
CA VAL A 248 14.43 -9.08 3.55
C VAL A 248 14.95 -7.86 2.80
N LEU A 249 14.26 -6.73 2.95
CA LEU A 249 14.55 -5.51 2.22
C LEU A 249 15.05 -4.41 3.14
N LYS A 250 15.80 -3.47 2.56
CA LYS A 250 16.11 -2.18 3.16
C LYS A 250 15.46 -1.07 2.36
N ILE A 251 14.78 -0.17 3.07
CA ILE A 251 14.24 1.04 2.46
C ILE A 251 15.42 1.92 2.08
N ARG A 252 15.56 2.20 0.79
CA ARG A 252 16.68 2.98 0.26
C ARG A 252 16.48 4.46 0.55
N LYS A 253 17.46 5.10 1.17
CA LYS A 253 17.44 6.51 1.57
C LYS A 253 17.25 7.49 0.39
N TYR A 254 17.66 7.10 -0.80
CA TYR A 254 17.65 7.94 -1.99
C TYR A 254 16.82 7.29 -3.10
N GLY A 255 16.11 8.10 -3.87
CA GLY A 255 15.49 7.72 -5.14
C GLY A 255 16.48 7.56 -6.28
N GLY A 256 16.10 7.98 -7.47
CA GLY A 256 17.04 8.10 -8.59
C GLY A 256 18.06 9.20 -8.34
N MET A 257 19.36 8.90 -8.41
CA MET A 257 20.41 9.89 -8.20
C MET A 257 21.65 9.59 -9.04
N LYS A 258 22.43 10.61 -9.35
CA LYS A 258 23.75 10.46 -9.95
C LYS A 258 24.73 9.97 -8.88
N VAL A 259 25.46 8.90 -9.17
CA VAL A 259 26.40 8.26 -8.24
C VAL A 259 27.84 8.70 -8.50
N LEU A 260 28.16 9.04 -9.74
CA LEU A 260 29.49 9.51 -10.13
C LEU A 260 29.42 10.96 -10.58
N ALA A 261 30.45 11.72 -10.23
CA ALA A 261 30.60 13.11 -10.65
C ALA A 261 31.02 13.18 -12.14
#